data_9ec3993578ba704a907d72b964dabb09
#
_entry.id   9ec3993578ba704a907d72b964dabb09
#
_cell.length_a   1.000
_cell.length_b   1.000
_cell.length_c   1.000
_cell.angle_alpha   90.00
_cell.angle_beta   90.00
_cell.angle_gamma   90.00
#
_symmetry.space_group_name_H-M   'P 1'
#
loop_
_entity.id
_entity.type
_entity.pdbx_description
1 polymer ?
#
loop_
_entity_poly.entity_id
_entity_poly.type
_entity_poly.pdbx_seq_one_letter_code
_entity_poly.pdbx_strand_id
1 'polypeptide(L)'
;TYAQIVVDYRPQKTDPNHVRITAGGNLISYPFELTTRTADLPTSKIVWNSTISTKNARYMCIDIKNMYLATPMERHEYMRMPISLIPNNIIQQYALQPKCKNGYIYMEIIRGMYGLPQAGILANKLLRKRLEPHGYYEVPHTPGLWKHETLPVQFTLVVDDFGVKYIGKTNAMHLINALNENYEVETD
;
A
#
# COMPACT_ATOMS: atom_id res chain seq x y z
N THR A 1 7.42 -11.63 16.37
CA THR A 1 7.44 -12.46 15.16
C THR A 1 8.85 -12.57 14.57
N TYR A 2 9.00 -12.94 13.32
CA TYR A 2 10.27 -13.09 12.59
C TYR A 2 10.24 -12.32 11.28
N ALA A 3 11.43 -11.90 10.81
CA ALA A 3 11.60 -11.34 9.48
C ALA A 3 11.74 -12.48 8.46
N GLN A 4 11.08 -12.33 7.33
CA GLN A 4 11.20 -13.22 6.18
C GLN A 4 11.73 -12.43 4.99
N ILE A 5 12.75 -12.96 4.30
CA ILE A 5 13.24 -12.39 3.04
C ILE A 5 12.55 -13.12 1.90
N VAL A 6 11.89 -12.37 1.05
CA VAL A 6 11.25 -12.86 -0.17
C VAL A 6 12.04 -12.31 -1.35
N VAL A 7 12.52 -13.20 -2.20
CA VAL A 7 13.24 -12.85 -3.43
C VAL A 7 12.34 -13.17 -4.62
N ASP A 8 12.19 -12.21 -5.51
CA ASP A 8 11.38 -12.31 -6.71
C ASP A 8 12.19 -11.85 -7.92
N TYR A 9 12.08 -12.55 -9.04
CA TYR A 9 12.75 -12.21 -10.28
C TYR A 9 11.76 -11.70 -11.31
N ARG A 10 11.89 -10.44 -11.70
CA ARG A 10 10.99 -9.73 -12.62
C ARG A 10 11.75 -9.24 -13.85
N PRO A 11 11.98 -10.10 -14.86
CA PRO A 11 12.84 -9.78 -16.00
C PRO A 11 12.37 -8.57 -16.82
N GLN A 12 11.08 -8.20 -16.71
CA GLN A 12 10.50 -7.05 -17.42
C GLN A 12 10.77 -5.70 -16.73
N LYS A 13 11.31 -5.69 -15.51
CA LYS A 13 11.66 -4.46 -14.79
C LYS A 13 13.12 -4.08 -15.01
N THR A 14 13.43 -2.78 -14.87
CA THR A 14 14.80 -2.24 -15.00
C THR A 14 15.76 -2.88 -13.99
N ASP A 15 15.29 -3.11 -12.75
CA ASP A 15 15.96 -3.98 -11.77
C ASP A 15 15.16 -5.28 -11.67
N PRO A 16 15.66 -6.38 -12.23
CA PRO A 16 14.93 -7.64 -12.24
C PRO A 16 14.96 -8.36 -10.89
N ASN A 17 15.90 -8.03 -10.01
CA ASN A 17 16.07 -8.70 -8.72
C ASN A 17 15.33 -7.90 -7.64
N HIS A 18 14.16 -8.37 -7.24
CA HIS A 18 13.36 -7.72 -6.22
C HIS A 18 13.45 -8.48 -4.91
N VAL A 19 13.93 -7.80 -3.86
CA VAL A 19 14.05 -8.35 -2.51
C VAL A 19 13.12 -7.59 -1.58
N ARG A 20 12.28 -8.32 -0.85
CA ARG A 20 11.39 -7.77 0.18
C ARG A 20 11.70 -8.40 1.53
N ILE A 21 11.68 -7.58 2.56
CA ILE A 21 11.62 -8.05 3.95
C ILE A 21 10.16 -7.99 4.38
N THR A 22 9.62 -9.11 4.83
CA THR A 22 8.23 -9.21 5.31
C THR A 22 8.20 -9.70 6.75
N ALA A 23 7.15 -9.38 7.48
CA ALA A 23 6.91 -9.91 8.81
C ALA A 23 6.15 -11.24 8.75
N GLY A 24 6.50 -12.19 9.59
CA GLY A 24 5.75 -13.44 9.76
C GLY A 24 4.45 -13.20 10.53
N GLY A 25 3.40 -12.72 9.86
CA GLY A 25 2.13 -12.31 10.47
C GLY A 25 1.36 -13.42 11.17
N ASN A 26 1.65 -14.68 10.84
CA ASN A 26 1.02 -15.85 11.46
C ASN A 26 1.26 -15.99 12.98
N LEU A 27 2.28 -15.30 13.50
CA LEU A 27 2.58 -15.28 14.95
C LEU A 27 2.09 -14.00 15.65
N ILE A 28 1.40 -13.13 14.94
CA ILE A 28 0.89 -11.86 15.49
C ILE A 28 -0.59 -12.04 15.84
N SER A 29 -0.91 -11.85 17.11
CA SER A 29 -2.29 -11.75 17.57
C SER A 29 -2.73 -10.28 17.55
N TYR A 30 -3.61 -9.96 16.62
CA TYR A 30 -4.21 -8.63 16.51
C TYR A 30 -5.68 -8.70 16.92
N PRO A 31 -6.10 -7.96 17.96
CA PRO A 31 -7.43 -8.14 18.56
C PRO A 31 -8.56 -7.40 17.83
N PHE A 32 -8.25 -6.71 16.72
CA PHE A 32 -9.22 -5.91 15.97
C PHE A 32 -9.47 -6.50 14.58
N GLU A 33 -10.37 -5.87 13.83
CA GLU A 33 -10.65 -6.26 12.45
C GLU A 33 -9.39 -6.19 11.57
N LEU A 34 -9.18 -7.23 10.79
CA LEU A 34 -8.02 -7.37 9.89
C LEU A 34 -8.40 -7.23 8.42
N THR A 35 -9.68 -7.36 8.11
CA THR A 35 -10.13 -7.46 6.74
C THR A 35 -10.27 -6.08 6.12
N THR A 36 -9.47 -5.80 5.09
CA THR A 36 -9.71 -4.66 4.20
C THR A 36 -10.46 -5.17 2.98
N ARG A 37 -11.66 -4.66 2.80
CA ARG A 37 -12.43 -4.96 1.58
C ARG A 37 -11.88 -4.10 0.45
N THR A 38 -11.47 -4.75 -0.62
CA THR A 38 -10.99 -4.12 -1.87
C THR A 38 -12.04 -4.28 -2.96
N ALA A 39 -11.90 -3.56 -4.06
CA ALA A 39 -12.75 -3.76 -5.22
C ALA A 39 -12.61 -5.20 -5.73
N ASP A 40 -13.73 -5.82 -6.00
CA ASP A 40 -13.76 -7.11 -6.66
C ASP A 40 -13.60 -6.98 -8.19
N LEU A 41 -13.37 -8.09 -8.85
CA LEU A 41 -13.21 -8.12 -10.31
C LEU A 41 -14.44 -7.61 -11.07
N PRO A 42 -15.70 -7.95 -10.69
CA PRO A 42 -16.90 -7.36 -11.29
C PRO A 42 -16.92 -5.83 -11.20
N THR A 43 -16.67 -5.26 -10.01
CA THR A 43 -16.63 -3.80 -9.82
C THR A 43 -15.58 -3.14 -10.71
N SER A 44 -14.37 -3.72 -10.78
CA SER A 44 -13.29 -3.21 -11.65
C SER A 44 -13.68 -3.27 -13.13
N LYS A 45 -14.29 -4.35 -13.58
CA LYS A 45 -14.79 -4.49 -14.95
C LYS A 45 -15.92 -3.51 -15.27
N ILE A 46 -16.81 -3.21 -14.32
CA ILE A 46 -17.88 -2.22 -14.51
C ILE A 46 -17.28 -0.82 -14.71
N VAL A 47 -16.31 -0.42 -13.91
CA VAL A 47 -15.64 0.88 -14.07
C VAL A 47 -14.92 0.95 -15.41
N TRP A 48 -14.21 -0.11 -15.81
CA TRP A 48 -13.57 -0.21 -17.12
C TRP A 48 -14.57 -0.08 -18.26
N ASN A 49 -15.64 -0.89 -18.27
CA ASN A 49 -16.68 -0.85 -19.30
C ASN A 49 -17.39 0.50 -19.35
N SER A 50 -17.64 1.12 -18.18
CA SER A 50 -18.26 2.45 -18.11
C SER A 50 -17.34 3.53 -18.72
N THR A 51 -16.02 3.34 -18.71
CA THR A 51 -15.10 4.26 -19.39
C THR A 51 -15.31 4.21 -20.90
N ILE A 52 -15.40 3.02 -21.48
CA ILE A 52 -15.62 2.83 -22.91
C ILE A 52 -16.98 3.42 -23.35
N SER A 53 -18.00 3.29 -22.50
CA SER A 53 -19.36 3.73 -22.79
C SER A 53 -19.62 5.21 -22.53
N THR A 54 -18.67 5.94 -21.93
CA THR A 54 -18.83 7.34 -21.57
C THR A 54 -18.02 8.25 -22.51
N LYS A 55 -18.71 9.19 -23.15
CA LYS A 55 -18.07 10.15 -24.08
C LYS A 55 -16.95 10.92 -23.36
N ASN A 56 -15.78 10.99 -23.99
CA ASN A 56 -14.58 11.69 -23.50
C ASN A 56 -14.00 11.13 -22.19
N ALA A 57 -14.50 10.01 -21.68
CA ALA A 57 -13.87 9.36 -20.54
C ALA A 57 -12.55 8.70 -20.96
N ARG A 58 -11.62 8.69 -20.03
CA ARG A 58 -10.32 8.02 -20.14
C ARG A 58 -10.08 7.17 -18.90
N TYR A 59 -9.14 6.25 -19.03
CA TYR A 59 -8.71 5.38 -17.95
C TYR A 59 -7.21 5.51 -17.74
N MET A 60 -6.77 5.42 -16.50
CA MET A 60 -5.37 5.34 -16.12
C MET A 60 -5.23 4.41 -14.92
N CYS A 61 -4.04 3.87 -14.72
CA CYS A 61 -3.67 3.19 -13.49
C CYS A 61 -2.79 4.11 -12.64
N ILE A 62 -2.93 4.01 -11.32
CA ILE A 62 -2.05 4.68 -10.37
C ILE A 62 -1.61 3.61 -9.35
N ASP A 63 -0.30 3.55 -9.07
CA ASP A 63 0.30 2.74 -8.02
C ASP A 63 0.87 3.64 -6.94
N ILE A 64 0.61 3.32 -5.67
CA ILE A 64 1.21 4.01 -4.52
C ILE A 64 2.43 3.23 -4.05
N LYS A 65 3.61 3.80 -4.28
CA LYS A 65 4.86 3.18 -3.83
C LYS A 65 4.91 3.04 -2.30
N ASN A 66 5.23 1.84 -1.87
CA ASN A 66 5.47 1.56 -0.45
C ASN A 66 4.33 2.02 0.48
N MET A 67 3.08 1.92 0.06
CA MET A 67 1.91 2.40 0.80
C MET A 67 1.91 1.95 2.26
N TYR A 68 2.24 0.68 2.53
CA TYR A 68 2.32 0.17 3.90
C TYR A 68 3.43 0.82 4.71
N LEU A 69 4.62 0.97 4.13
CA LEU A 69 5.77 1.58 4.81
C LEU A 69 5.55 3.07 5.12
N ALA A 70 4.64 3.73 4.40
CA ALA A 70 4.22 5.11 4.68
C ALA A 70 3.18 5.21 5.81
N THR A 71 2.65 4.08 6.29
CA THR A 71 1.56 4.03 7.27
C THR A 71 2.11 3.85 8.68
N PRO A 72 1.95 4.82 9.60
CA PRO A 72 2.34 4.66 10.99
C PRO A 72 1.44 3.64 11.70
N MET A 73 1.99 2.98 12.71
CA MET A 73 1.26 2.03 13.55
C MET A 73 1.06 2.61 14.94
N GLU A 74 -0.17 2.58 15.44
CA GLU A 74 -0.47 2.96 16.83
C GLU A 74 0.03 1.90 17.82
N ARG A 75 -0.11 0.63 17.45
CA ARG A 75 0.43 -0.51 18.18
C ARG A 75 1.64 -1.04 17.43
N HIS A 76 2.81 -0.91 18.03
CA HIS A 76 4.05 -1.42 17.48
C HIS A 76 4.12 -2.94 17.63
N GLU A 77 4.74 -3.58 16.66
CA GLU A 77 5.03 -5.01 16.67
C GLU A 77 6.55 -5.23 16.74
N TYR A 78 6.94 -6.45 17.09
CA TYR A 78 8.36 -6.80 17.23
C TYR A 78 8.69 -8.00 16.38
N MET A 79 9.83 -7.94 15.68
CA MET A 79 10.34 -9.05 14.92
C MET A 79 11.81 -9.33 15.25
N ARG A 80 12.23 -10.57 15.05
CA ARG A 80 13.63 -10.96 15.09
C ARG A 80 14.15 -11.29 13.71
N MET A 81 15.41 -10.98 13.46
CA MET A 81 16.11 -11.30 12.22
C MET A 81 17.48 -11.87 12.55
N PRO A 82 17.93 -12.98 11.91
CA PRO A 82 19.30 -13.46 12.05
C PRO A 82 20.29 -12.36 11.66
N ILE A 83 21.31 -12.10 12.48
CA ILE A 83 22.30 -11.06 12.19
C ILE A 83 23.07 -11.35 10.89
N SER A 84 23.22 -12.62 10.54
CA SER A 84 23.86 -13.06 9.29
C SER A 84 23.14 -12.63 8.01
N LEU A 85 21.86 -12.23 8.12
CA LEU A 85 21.07 -11.72 6.99
C LEU A 85 21.12 -10.18 6.88
N ILE A 86 21.79 -9.51 7.82
CA ILE A 86 21.91 -8.05 7.82
C ILE A 86 23.25 -7.67 7.18
N PRO A 87 23.24 -6.75 6.19
CA PRO A 87 24.47 -6.28 5.56
C PRO A 87 25.45 -5.66 6.56
N ASN A 88 26.75 -5.89 6.39
CA ASN A 88 27.79 -5.42 7.31
C ASN A 88 27.78 -3.89 7.52
N ASN A 89 27.53 -3.12 6.48
CA ASN A 89 27.40 -1.66 6.58
C ASN A 89 26.26 -1.25 7.53
N ILE A 90 25.13 -1.96 7.50
CA ILE A 90 24.00 -1.72 8.41
C ILE A 90 24.35 -2.14 9.83
N ILE A 91 25.02 -3.29 10.00
CA ILE A 91 25.49 -3.73 11.32
C ILE A 91 26.41 -2.68 11.96
N GLN A 92 27.30 -2.10 11.19
CA GLN A 92 28.21 -1.06 11.65
C GLN A 92 27.48 0.26 11.93
N GLN A 93 26.67 0.72 11.00
CA GLN A 93 25.91 1.98 11.09
C GLN A 93 25.04 2.07 12.35
N TYR A 94 24.39 0.96 12.73
CA TYR A 94 23.48 0.91 13.87
C TYR A 94 24.09 0.24 15.10
N ALA A 95 25.39 -0.10 15.07
CA ALA A 95 26.11 -0.81 16.14
C ALA A 95 25.32 -2.03 16.64
N LEU A 96 24.96 -2.92 15.71
CA LEU A 96 24.07 -4.04 16.02
C LEU A 96 24.76 -5.20 16.69
N GLN A 97 26.09 -5.35 16.55
CA GLN A 97 26.83 -6.47 17.10
C GLN A 97 26.63 -6.66 18.62
N PRO A 98 26.76 -5.62 19.46
CA PRO A 98 26.52 -5.74 20.90
C PRO A 98 25.02 -5.93 21.27
N LYS A 99 24.11 -5.66 20.34
CA LYS A 99 22.66 -5.87 20.52
C LYS A 99 22.20 -7.27 20.10
N CYS A 100 23.10 -8.06 19.51
CA CYS A 100 22.80 -9.42 19.07
C CYS A 100 22.59 -10.35 20.26
N LYS A 101 21.47 -11.07 20.28
CA LYS A 101 21.17 -12.09 21.29
C LYS A 101 20.91 -13.42 20.59
N ASN A 102 21.69 -14.44 20.94
CA ASN A 102 21.56 -15.79 20.34
C ASN A 102 21.56 -15.81 18.81
N GLY A 103 22.37 -14.94 18.16
CA GLY A 103 22.46 -14.82 16.71
C GLY A 103 21.36 -13.99 16.05
N TYR A 104 20.49 -13.34 16.84
CA TYR A 104 19.37 -12.53 16.33
C TYR A 104 19.44 -11.07 16.79
N ILE A 105 18.96 -10.20 15.93
CA ILE A 105 18.61 -8.81 16.27
C ILE A 105 17.09 -8.73 16.43
N TYR A 106 16.65 -8.07 17.50
CA TYR A 106 15.24 -7.79 17.77
C TYR A 106 14.94 -6.34 17.40
N MET A 107 13.94 -6.16 16.55
CA MET A 107 13.57 -4.87 15.96
C MET A 107 12.13 -4.55 16.25
N GLU A 108 11.87 -3.29 16.52
CA GLU A 108 10.53 -2.75 16.64
C GLU A 108 10.03 -2.33 15.26
N ILE A 109 8.78 -2.68 14.94
CA ILE A 109 8.11 -2.31 13.70
C ILE A 109 7.13 -1.18 14.04
N ILE A 110 7.51 0.04 13.67
CA ILE A 110 6.76 1.27 13.98
C ILE A 110 5.87 1.75 12.82
N ARG A 111 6.01 1.12 11.66
CA ARG A 111 5.23 1.41 10.45
C ARG A 111 4.70 0.12 9.85
N GLY A 112 3.65 0.25 9.04
CA GLY A 112 3.10 -0.86 8.30
C GLY A 112 4.18 -1.57 7.48
N MET A 113 4.07 -2.90 7.41
CA MET A 113 5.04 -3.74 6.70
C MET A 113 4.30 -4.91 6.06
N TYR A 114 4.77 -5.36 4.92
CA TYR A 114 4.23 -6.55 4.28
C TYR A 114 4.30 -7.76 5.22
N GLY A 115 3.23 -8.52 5.27
CA GLY A 115 3.08 -9.67 6.16
C GLY A 115 2.44 -9.35 7.52
N LEU A 116 2.34 -8.07 7.93
CA LEU A 116 1.57 -7.69 9.11
C LEU A 116 0.07 -7.82 8.82
N PRO A 117 -0.71 -8.53 9.66
CA PRO A 117 -2.13 -8.73 9.41
C PRO A 117 -2.93 -7.43 9.38
N GLN A 118 -2.53 -6.42 10.15
CA GLN A 118 -3.20 -5.12 10.24
C GLN A 118 -2.74 -4.08 9.20
N ALA A 119 -1.66 -4.34 8.44
CA ALA A 119 -1.08 -3.33 7.55
C ALA A 119 -2.08 -2.80 6.53
N GLY A 120 -2.87 -3.67 5.92
CA GLY A 120 -3.85 -3.30 4.91
C GLY A 120 -4.95 -2.39 5.44
N ILE A 121 -5.55 -2.74 6.58
CA ILE A 121 -6.65 -1.95 7.15
C ILE A 121 -6.17 -0.59 7.65
N LEU A 122 -4.96 -0.52 8.24
CA LEU A 122 -4.38 0.75 8.69
C LEU A 122 -4.07 1.66 7.51
N ALA A 123 -3.48 1.12 6.44
CA ALA A 123 -3.18 1.87 5.22
C ALA A 123 -4.47 2.38 4.55
N ASN A 124 -5.52 1.56 4.45
CA ASN A 124 -6.80 1.97 3.89
C ASN A 124 -7.47 3.07 4.73
N LYS A 125 -7.49 2.95 6.07
CA LYS A 125 -8.03 3.99 6.96
C LYS A 125 -7.27 5.31 6.80
N LEU A 126 -5.94 5.26 6.70
CA LEU A 126 -5.12 6.45 6.51
C LEU A 126 -5.37 7.09 5.13
N LEU A 127 -5.45 6.29 4.07
CA LEU A 127 -5.77 6.77 2.73
C LEU A 127 -7.15 7.46 2.71
N ARG A 128 -8.16 6.85 3.33
CA ARG A 128 -9.50 7.45 3.48
C ARG A 128 -9.42 8.83 4.13
N LYS A 129 -8.76 8.93 5.27
CA LYS A 129 -8.59 10.19 6.01
C LYS A 129 -7.89 11.27 5.16
N ARG A 130 -6.97 10.87 4.26
CA ARG A 130 -6.22 11.79 3.39
C ARG A 130 -7.02 12.23 2.17
N LEU A 131 -7.85 11.37 1.62
CA LEU A 131 -8.64 11.68 0.42
C LEU A 131 -9.97 12.38 0.72
N GLU A 132 -10.55 12.17 1.89
CA GLU A 132 -11.81 12.79 2.31
C GLU A 132 -11.80 14.33 2.23
N PRO A 133 -10.76 15.07 2.71
CA PRO A 133 -10.68 16.52 2.57
C PRO A 133 -10.65 17.02 1.11
N HIS A 134 -10.27 16.15 0.17
CA HIS A 134 -10.25 16.44 -1.26
C HIS A 134 -11.55 16.05 -1.98
N GLY A 135 -12.60 15.70 -1.24
CA GLY A 135 -13.92 15.36 -1.79
C GLY A 135 -14.04 13.93 -2.33
N TYR A 136 -13.10 13.03 -2.03
CA TYR A 136 -13.19 11.62 -2.42
C TYR A 136 -13.81 10.79 -1.31
N TYR A 137 -14.73 9.91 -1.67
CA TYR A 137 -15.39 9.00 -0.74
C TYR A 137 -15.55 7.61 -1.35
N GLU A 138 -15.57 6.61 -0.52
CA GLU A 138 -15.92 5.25 -0.93
C GLU A 138 -17.43 5.11 -1.03
N VAL A 139 -17.91 4.54 -2.14
CA VAL A 139 -19.35 4.36 -2.40
C VAL A 139 -19.94 3.38 -1.37
N PRO A 140 -21.01 3.77 -0.65
CA PRO A 140 -21.65 2.88 0.31
C PRO A 140 -22.02 1.52 -0.30
N HIS A 141 -21.78 0.46 0.45
CA HIS A 141 -22.06 -0.94 0.06
C HIS A 141 -21.32 -1.46 -1.17
N THR A 142 -20.36 -0.71 -1.69
CA THR A 142 -19.51 -1.13 -2.83
C THR A 142 -18.03 -1.00 -2.45
N PRO A 143 -17.46 -1.97 -1.72
CA PRO A 143 -16.10 -1.90 -1.24
C PRO A 143 -15.09 -1.65 -2.36
N GLY A 144 -14.15 -0.74 -2.10
CA GLY A 144 -13.10 -0.40 -3.04
C GLY A 144 -13.53 0.45 -4.25
N LEU A 145 -14.81 0.80 -4.39
CA LEU A 145 -15.26 1.80 -5.38
C LEU A 145 -15.29 3.19 -4.75
N TRP A 146 -14.59 4.12 -5.35
CA TRP A 146 -14.47 5.49 -4.88
C TRP A 146 -14.94 6.48 -5.93
N LYS A 147 -15.48 7.60 -5.47
CA LYS A 147 -15.91 8.72 -6.31
C LYS A 147 -15.52 10.05 -5.70
N HIS A 148 -15.42 11.07 -6.53
CA HIS A 148 -15.40 12.45 -6.08
C HIS A 148 -16.82 13.02 -6.03
N GLU A 149 -17.08 13.91 -5.08
CA GLU A 149 -18.41 14.51 -4.85
C GLU A 149 -18.96 15.25 -6.08
N THR A 150 -18.12 16.00 -6.78
CA THR A 150 -18.53 16.87 -7.89
C THR A 150 -17.75 16.63 -9.19
N LEU A 151 -16.48 16.19 -9.11
CA LEU A 151 -15.66 15.96 -10.28
C LEU A 151 -15.98 14.61 -10.94
N PRO A 152 -15.92 14.51 -12.28
CA PRO A 152 -16.14 13.27 -13.00
C PRO A 152 -14.92 12.33 -12.89
N VAL A 153 -14.59 11.97 -11.66
CA VAL A 153 -13.51 11.02 -11.29
C VAL A 153 -14.11 9.95 -10.42
N GLN A 154 -13.85 8.70 -10.81
CA GLN A 154 -14.15 7.52 -9.99
C GLN A 154 -13.03 6.50 -10.15
N PHE A 155 -12.77 5.73 -9.13
CA PHE A 155 -11.74 4.71 -9.20
C PHE A 155 -12.08 3.47 -8.39
N THR A 156 -11.49 2.36 -8.78
CA THR A 156 -11.43 1.15 -7.99
C THR A 156 -10.09 1.08 -7.28
N LEU A 157 -10.11 0.62 -6.04
CA LEU A 157 -8.91 0.44 -5.22
C LEU A 157 -8.75 -1.05 -4.87
N VAL A 158 -7.61 -1.60 -5.27
CA VAL A 158 -7.19 -2.96 -4.91
C VAL A 158 -5.83 -2.85 -4.25
N VAL A 159 -5.82 -2.83 -2.91
CA VAL A 159 -4.64 -2.64 -2.05
C VAL A 159 -3.99 -1.26 -2.29
N ASP A 160 -2.97 -1.16 -3.14
CA ASP A 160 -2.21 0.03 -3.55
C ASP A 160 -2.45 0.43 -5.02
N ASP A 161 -3.15 -0.42 -5.78
CA ASP A 161 -3.47 -0.21 -7.19
C ASP A 161 -4.81 0.50 -7.39
N PHE A 162 -4.80 1.59 -8.16
CA PHE A 162 -5.99 2.35 -8.55
C PHE A 162 -6.29 2.14 -10.02
N GLY A 163 -7.54 1.76 -10.33
CA GLY A 163 -8.08 1.81 -11.68
C GLY A 163 -9.00 3.02 -11.84
N VAL A 164 -8.52 4.08 -12.46
CA VAL A 164 -9.16 5.42 -12.44
C VAL A 164 -9.83 5.74 -13.76
N LYS A 165 -11.16 5.94 -13.72
CA LYS A 165 -11.93 6.56 -14.79
C LYS A 165 -12.05 8.06 -14.53
N TYR A 166 -11.82 8.87 -15.55
CA TYR A 166 -11.95 10.32 -15.46
C TYR A 166 -12.40 10.96 -16.78
N ILE A 167 -12.95 12.19 -16.71
CA ILE A 167 -13.23 13.03 -17.86
C ILE A 167 -12.48 14.37 -17.66
N GLY A 168 -11.60 14.69 -18.62
CA GLY A 168 -10.75 15.89 -18.53
C GLY A 168 -9.48 15.69 -17.70
N LYS A 169 -8.34 16.03 -18.28
CA LYS A 169 -7.01 15.83 -17.66
C LYS A 169 -6.88 16.57 -16.32
N THR A 170 -7.47 17.75 -16.18
CA THR A 170 -7.43 18.52 -14.92
C THR A 170 -8.03 17.74 -13.76
N ASN A 171 -9.12 17.00 -14.00
CA ASN A 171 -9.78 16.21 -12.98
C ASN A 171 -8.95 14.98 -12.58
N ALA A 172 -8.25 14.37 -13.53
CA ALA A 172 -7.27 13.32 -13.23
C ALA A 172 -6.12 13.86 -12.35
N MET A 173 -5.59 15.03 -12.72
CA MET A 173 -4.52 15.68 -11.96
C MET A 173 -4.94 16.06 -10.54
N HIS A 174 -6.22 16.36 -10.32
CA HIS A 174 -6.74 16.63 -8.98
C HIS A 174 -6.53 15.41 -8.04
N LEU A 175 -6.83 14.19 -8.50
CA LEU A 175 -6.58 12.98 -7.73
C LEU A 175 -5.08 12.73 -7.52
N ILE A 176 -4.28 12.86 -8.59
CA ILE A 176 -2.82 12.67 -8.52
C ILE A 176 -2.20 13.64 -7.53
N ASN A 177 -2.60 14.92 -7.55
CA ASN A 177 -2.09 15.94 -6.63
C ASN A 177 -2.48 15.63 -5.18
N ALA A 178 -3.75 15.24 -4.94
CA ALA A 178 -4.22 14.84 -3.62
C ALA A 178 -3.43 13.65 -3.05
N LEU A 179 -3.09 12.67 -3.89
CA LEU A 179 -2.24 11.55 -3.49
C LEU A 179 -0.79 12.00 -3.24
N ASN A 180 -0.23 12.84 -4.12
CA ASN A 180 1.16 13.31 -4.02
C ASN A 180 1.46 14.18 -2.80
N GLU A 181 0.46 14.72 -2.12
CA GLU A 181 0.66 15.41 -0.84
C GLU A 181 1.26 14.49 0.23
N ASN A 182 1.04 13.18 0.11
CA ASN A 182 1.40 12.25 1.17
C ASN A 182 2.09 10.98 0.67
N TYR A 183 2.10 10.72 -0.63
CA TYR A 183 2.60 9.49 -1.23
C TYR A 183 3.44 9.79 -2.46
N GLU A 184 4.33 8.89 -2.79
CA GLU A 184 4.95 8.81 -4.11
C GLU A 184 4.09 7.90 -4.98
N VAL A 185 3.61 8.42 -6.13
CA VAL A 185 2.73 7.67 -7.04
C VAL A 185 3.36 7.49 -8.40
N GLU A 186 3.11 6.35 -9.01
CA GLU A 186 3.40 6.07 -10.43
C GLU A 186 2.09 6.00 -11.21
N THR A 187 2.09 6.51 -12.45
CA THR A 187 0.92 6.50 -13.34
C THR A 187 1.30 5.89 -14.68
N ASP A 188 0.40 5.09 -15.25
CA ASP A 188 0.47 4.57 -16.62
C ASP A 188 -0.46 5.34 -17.56
#